data_ac60eebc140fa8d2edbc0e6e713e2462
#
_entry.id   ac60eebc140fa8d2edbc0e6e713e2462
#
_cell.length_a   1.000
_cell.length_b   1.000
_cell.length_c   1.000
_cell.angle_alpha   90.00
_cell.angle_beta   90.00
_cell.angle_gamma   90.00
#
_symmetry.space_group_name_H-M   'P 1'
#
loop_
_entity.id
_entity.type
_entity.pdbx_description
1 polymer ?
#
loop_
_entity_poly.entity_id
_entity_poly.type
_entity_poly.pdbx_seq_one_letter_code
_entity_poly.pdbx_strand_id
1 'polypeptide(L)'
;MVRWGLCCQFLDSPIRFRTATHRYCSTLETGRRFEYLSAIVLANAIALGDAVEHCGALGIGAFRITSQIAPLATHPVSGYDIEDLPDAGPIIAAFTRAKEAARTADIRLSFHPDQFVVLNSESPSTMASSVRELEHQARVADLVGAEALTLHGGGGVGGESKALTRLEEGVGLLSSKARALLALENDDRSFTPTALLPFCEANRIAFVYDVHHHRCNPDGMPVSEVSNRAAATWNGREPWMHISSPRDGWSAINPRPHAEYIEVSDVPEEWMGKRMTIDVEAKAKERAVLAVKRDAWSGVTA
;
A
#
# COMPACT_ATOMS: atom_id res chain seq x y z
N MET A 1 -15.37 -10.74 9.72
CA MET A 1 -14.17 -11.31 10.37
C MET A 1 -12.96 -10.53 9.87
N VAL A 2 -12.01 -10.20 10.75
CA VAL A 2 -10.78 -9.47 10.39
C VAL A 2 -9.93 -10.32 9.44
N ARG A 3 -9.44 -9.68 8.39
CA ARG A 3 -8.50 -10.20 7.40
C ARG A 3 -7.13 -9.57 7.65
N TRP A 4 -6.15 -10.37 8.05
CA TRP A 4 -4.80 -9.89 8.32
C TRP A 4 -3.96 -9.87 7.05
N GLY A 5 -3.29 -8.75 6.79
CA GLY A 5 -2.49 -8.51 5.59
C GLY A 5 -0.99 -8.44 5.88
N LEU A 6 -0.20 -8.86 4.89
CA LEU A 6 1.27 -8.83 4.91
C LEU A 6 1.79 -7.77 3.92
N CYS A 7 2.82 -7.02 4.34
CA CYS A 7 3.44 -5.96 3.54
C CYS A 7 4.71 -6.43 2.82
N CYS A 8 4.61 -6.56 1.53
CA CYS A 8 5.65 -6.57 0.49
C CYS A 8 6.66 -7.72 0.49
N GLN A 9 6.98 -8.34 1.62
CA GLN A 9 8.12 -9.25 1.74
C GLN A 9 7.88 -10.36 2.76
N PHE A 10 8.61 -11.47 2.58
CA PHE A 10 8.68 -12.58 3.53
C PHE A 10 10.09 -12.70 4.11
N LEU A 11 10.19 -13.20 5.33
CA LEU A 11 11.46 -13.56 5.99
C LEU A 11 11.80 -15.04 5.78
N ASP A 12 10.83 -15.92 6.01
CA ASP A 12 11.03 -17.37 6.05
C ASP A 12 10.86 -18.05 4.69
N SER A 13 10.37 -17.34 3.68
CA SER A 13 10.21 -17.84 2.32
C SER A 13 11.36 -17.36 1.40
N PRO A 14 11.75 -18.13 0.38
CA PRO A 14 12.71 -17.70 -0.63
C PRO A 14 12.13 -16.71 -1.65
N ILE A 15 10.84 -16.39 -1.57
CA ILE A 15 10.16 -15.46 -2.49
C ILE A 15 10.80 -14.08 -2.38
N ARG A 16 11.30 -13.55 -3.48
CA ARG A 16 11.95 -12.22 -3.53
C ARG A 16 11.51 -11.46 -4.77
N PHE A 17 11.27 -10.16 -4.59
CA PHE A 17 11.05 -9.24 -5.69
C PHE A 17 12.36 -8.56 -6.05
N ARG A 18 12.67 -8.56 -7.34
CA ARG A 18 13.89 -7.97 -7.90
C ARG A 18 13.66 -6.50 -8.20
N THR A 19 14.73 -5.70 -8.06
CA THR A 19 14.73 -4.27 -8.39
C THR A 19 15.76 -3.97 -9.49
N ALA A 20 15.65 -2.79 -10.09
CA ALA A 20 16.62 -2.26 -11.03
C ALA A 20 16.97 -0.81 -10.66
N THR A 21 18.19 -0.38 -10.97
CA THR A 21 18.59 1.02 -10.80
C THR A 21 18.80 1.69 -12.15
N HIS A 22 18.40 2.96 -12.26
CA HIS A 22 18.68 3.74 -13.47
C HIS A 22 20.17 3.78 -13.79
N ARG A 23 21.03 3.90 -12.78
CA ARG A 23 22.49 3.91 -12.94
C ARG A 23 23.00 2.69 -13.70
N TYR A 24 22.50 1.50 -13.38
CA TYR A 24 22.90 0.29 -14.13
C TYR A 24 22.25 0.27 -15.53
N CYS A 25 20.97 0.55 -15.60
CA CYS A 25 20.24 0.55 -16.88
C CYS A 25 20.83 1.55 -17.91
N SER A 26 21.37 2.69 -17.45
CA SER A 26 22.01 3.67 -18.34
C SER A 26 23.35 3.22 -18.92
N THR A 27 23.96 2.17 -18.39
CA THR A 27 25.18 1.57 -18.96
C THR A 27 24.89 0.56 -20.08
N LEU A 28 23.63 0.18 -20.25
CA LEU A 28 23.20 -0.80 -21.24
C LEU A 28 22.70 -0.12 -22.51
N GLU A 29 22.97 -0.72 -23.66
CA GLU A 29 22.29 -0.37 -24.91
C GLU A 29 20.77 -0.63 -24.78
N THR A 30 19.98 0.09 -25.56
CA THR A 30 18.51 0.08 -25.44
C THR A 30 17.93 -1.34 -25.49
N GLY A 31 18.32 -2.17 -26.45
CA GLY A 31 17.83 -3.56 -26.57
C GLY A 31 18.16 -4.39 -25.33
N ARG A 32 19.42 -4.33 -24.89
CA ARG A 32 19.87 -5.05 -23.68
C ARG A 32 19.18 -4.55 -22.41
N ARG A 33 18.89 -3.26 -22.33
CA ARG A 33 18.13 -2.69 -21.21
C ARG A 33 16.71 -3.25 -21.15
N PHE A 34 16.01 -3.33 -22.29
CA PHE A 34 14.68 -3.91 -22.36
C PHE A 34 14.68 -5.40 -22.01
N GLU A 35 15.63 -6.19 -22.53
CA GLU A 35 15.79 -7.59 -22.15
C GLU A 35 16.00 -7.75 -20.63
N TYR A 36 16.87 -6.92 -20.03
CA TYR A 36 17.16 -6.95 -18.60
C TYR A 36 15.93 -6.60 -17.74
N LEU A 37 15.22 -5.52 -18.10
CA LEU A 37 14.01 -5.11 -17.38
C LEU A 37 12.87 -6.11 -17.57
N SER A 38 12.70 -6.66 -18.77
CA SER A 38 11.74 -7.71 -19.08
C SER A 38 11.94 -8.94 -18.19
N ALA A 39 13.17 -9.43 -18.08
CA ALA A 39 13.48 -10.57 -17.21
C ALA A 39 13.21 -10.30 -15.72
N ILE A 40 13.38 -9.05 -15.26
CA ILE A 40 13.06 -8.68 -13.88
C ILE A 40 11.54 -8.64 -13.67
N VAL A 41 10.79 -7.99 -14.57
CA VAL A 41 9.33 -7.89 -14.44
C VAL A 41 8.67 -9.26 -14.53
N LEU A 42 9.14 -10.13 -15.42
CA LEU A 42 8.67 -11.51 -15.52
C LEU A 42 8.93 -12.29 -14.22
N ALA A 43 10.15 -12.19 -13.68
CA ALA A 43 10.48 -12.83 -12.40
C ALA A 43 9.60 -12.32 -11.25
N ASN A 44 9.34 -11.01 -11.21
CA ASN A 44 8.48 -10.40 -10.20
C ASN A 44 7.00 -10.82 -10.36
N ALA A 45 6.51 -10.93 -11.59
CA ALA A 45 5.16 -11.40 -11.87
C ALA A 45 4.95 -12.86 -11.42
N ILE A 46 5.96 -13.73 -11.64
CA ILE A 46 5.95 -15.10 -11.13
C ILE A 46 6.01 -15.11 -9.60
N ALA A 47 6.95 -14.35 -9.01
CA ALA A 47 7.07 -14.23 -7.55
C ALA A 47 5.80 -13.72 -6.87
N LEU A 48 4.98 -12.89 -7.54
CA LEU A 48 3.69 -12.47 -7.01
C LEU A 48 2.71 -13.65 -6.90
N GLY A 49 2.66 -14.53 -7.89
CA GLY A 49 1.87 -15.76 -7.82
C GLY A 49 2.29 -16.62 -6.63
N ASP A 50 3.59 -16.87 -6.50
CA ASP A 50 4.16 -17.62 -5.38
C ASP A 50 3.84 -16.94 -4.01
N ALA A 51 3.88 -15.61 -3.95
CA ALA A 51 3.56 -14.85 -2.76
C ALA A 51 2.08 -15.02 -2.35
N VAL A 52 1.18 -14.98 -3.31
CA VAL A 52 -0.26 -15.19 -3.07
C VAL A 52 -0.52 -16.61 -2.57
N GLU A 53 0.05 -17.62 -3.21
CA GLU A 53 -0.09 -19.02 -2.80
C GLU A 53 0.47 -19.24 -1.38
N HIS A 54 1.62 -18.64 -1.08
CA HIS A 54 2.24 -18.72 0.24
C HIS A 54 1.41 -18.02 1.32
N CYS A 55 0.84 -16.84 1.03
CA CYS A 55 -0.12 -16.19 1.93
C CYS A 55 -1.33 -17.09 2.21
N GLY A 56 -1.89 -17.74 1.19
CA GLY A 56 -2.99 -18.69 1.34
C GLY A 56 -2.63 -19.86 2.26
N ALA A 57 -1.46 -20.46 2.07
CA ALA A 57 -0.96 -21.55 2.90
C ALA A 57 -0.77 -21.16 4.38
N LEU A 58 -0.40 -19.88 4.65
CA LEU A 58 -0.27 -19.34 5.99
C LEU A 58 -1.59 -18.81 6.57
N GLY A 59 -2.68 -18.79 5.78
CA GLY A 59 -3.96 -18.21 6.18
C GLY A 59 -3.88 -16.67 6.35
N ILE A 60 -2.97 -16.01 5.63
CA ILE A 60 -2.87 -14.55 5.50
C ILE A 60 -3.85 -14.12 4.41
N GLY A 61 -4.76 -13.18 4.72
CA GLY A 61 -5.88 -12.87 3.85
C GLY A 61 -5.67 -11.67 2.93
N ALA A 62 -4.54 -10.95 3.04
CA ALA A 62 -4.22 -9.85 2.14
C ALA A 62 -2.70 -9.74 1.94
N PHE A 63 -2.29 -9.22 0.78
CA PHE A 63 -0.89 -8.97 0.47
C PHE A 63 -0.73 -7.61 -0.20
N ARG A 64 0.08 -6.74 0.42
CA ARG A 64 0.49 -5.47 -0.17
C ARG A 64 1.65 -5.75 -1.13
N ILE A 65 1.41 -5.50 -2.41
CA ILE A 65 2.42 -5.69 -3.46
C ILE A 65 3.47 -4.57 -3.35
N THR A 66 4.73 -4.90 -3.58
CA THR A 66 5.78 -3.88 -3.63
C THR A 66 5.54 -2.89 -4.78
N SER A 67 5.71 -1.58 -4.52
CA SER A 67 5.64 -0.54 -5.54
C SER A 67 6.65 -0.76 -6.68
N GLN A 68 7.73 -1.52 -6.42
CA GLN A 68 8.78 -1.85 -7.36
C GLN A 68 8.51 -3.14 -8.17
N ILE A 69 7.26 -3.57 -8.30
CA ILE A 69 6.90 -4.79 -9.04
C ILE A 69 7.33 -4.73 -10.51
N ALA A 70 7.25 -3.53 -11.12
CA ALA A 70 7.78 -3.19 -12.44
C ALA A 70 8.78 -2.02 -12.30
N PRO A 71 10.03 -2.30 -11.87
CA PRO A 71 10.97 -1.26 -11.48
C PRO A 71 11.33 -0.34 -12.64
N LEU A 72 11.44 0.96 -12.38
CA LEU A 72 11.76 2.01 -13.35
C LEU A 72 10.71 2.25 -14.45
N ALA A 73 9.54 1.62 -14.46
CA ALA A 73 8.58 1.76 -15.55
C ALA A 73 8.24 3.24 -15.85
N THR A 74 8.12 4.07 -14.82
CA THR A 74 7.80 5.51 -14.95
C THR A 74 9.02 6.43 -15.01
N HIS A 75 10.23 5.86 -14.99
CA HIS A 75 11.46 6.66 -14.99
C HIS A 75 11.62 7.43 -16.31
N PRO A 76 11.90 8.75 -16.31
CA PRO A 76 11.88 9.59 -17.51
C PRO A 76 12.84 9.17 -18.63
N VAL A 77 13.91 8.45 -18.29
CA VAL A 77 14.94 8.01 -19.27
C VAL A 77 14.95 6.51 -19.48
N SER A 78 14.74 5.71 -18.42
CA SER A 78 14.79 4.24 -18.47
C SER A 78 13.39 3.59 -18.46
N GLY A 79 12.33 4.42 -18.50
CA GLY A 79 10.96 3.95 -18.44
C GLY A 79 10.56 3.11 -19.65
N TYR A 80 9.46 2.38 -19.46
CA TYR A 80 8.91 1.47 -20.45
C TYR A 80 7.42 1.21 -20.14
N ASP A 81 6.68 0.84 -21.14
CA ASP A 81 5.40 0.17 -20.97
C ASP A 81 5.61 -1.35 -20.97
N ILE A 82 4.84 -2.08 -20.17
CA ILE A 82 4.98 -3.55 -20.04
C ILE A 82 4.78 -4.22 -21.41
N GLU A 83 3.90 -3.69 -22.20
CA GLU A 83 3.56 -4.15 -23.55
C GLU A 83 4.72 -4.04 -24.54
N ASP A 84 5.68 -3.14 -24.28
CA ASP A 84 6.86 -2.93 -25.13
C ASP A 84 8.03 -3.87 -24.76
N LEU A 85 7.91 -4.61 -23.66
CA LEU A 85 8.96 -5.52 -23.20
C LEU A 85 9.00 -6.81 -24.06
N PRO A 86 10.21 -7.40 -24.30
CA PRO A 86 10.34 -8.65 -25.05
C PRO A 86 9.45 -9.79 -24.55
N ASP A 87 9.25 -9.91 -23.23
CA ASP A 87 8.42 -10.94 -22.62
C ASP A 87 7.02 -10.41 -22.21
N ALA A 88 6.47 -9.40 -22.88
CA ALA A 88 5.17 -8.80 -22.53
C ALA A 88 4.06 -9.84 -22.37
N GLY A 89 3.91 -10.77 -23.31
CA GLY A 89 2.90 -11.83 -23.23
C GLY A 89 3.07 -12.73 -21.99
N PRO A 90 4.23 -13.33 -21.76
CA PRO A 90 4.56 -14.07 -20.53
C PRO A 90 4.34 -13.28 -19.23
N ILE A 91 4.72 -11.99 -19.19
CA ILE A 91 4.53 -11.10 -18.03
C ILE A 91 3.03 -10.94 -17.72
N ILE A 92 2.25 -10.55 -18.72
CA ILE A 92 0.79 -10.37 -18.56
C ILE A 92 0.13 -11.67 -18.13
N ALA A 93 0.53 -12.80 -18.72
CA ALA A 93 0.02 -14.12 -18.34
C ALA A 93 0.39 -14.47 -16.88
N ALA A 94 1.60 -14.13 -16.41
CA ALA A 94 2.00 -14.37 -15.02
C ALA A 94 1.21 -13.50 -14.03
N PHE A 95 1.00 -12.22 -14.32
CA PHE A 95 0.13 -11.34 -13.51
C PHE A 95 -1.31 -11.83 -13.48
N THR A 96 -1.84 -12.26 -14.62
CA THR A 96 -3.21 -12.83 -14.68
C THR A 96 -3.34 -14.10 -13.83
N ARG A 97 -2.34 -14.98 -13.84
CA ARG A 97 -2.31 -16.16 -12.96
C ARG A 97 -2.29 -15.76 -11.48
N ALA A 98 -1.49 -14.76 -11.10
CA ALA A 98 -1.46 -14.25 -9.73
C ALA A 98 -2.84 -13.69 -9.31
N LYS A 99 -3.53 -12.96 -10.20
CA LYS A 99 -4.90 -12.48 -9.99
C LYS A 99 -5.89 -13.63 -9.73
N GLU A 100 -5.84 -14.66 -10.56
CA GLU A 100 -6.74 -15.82 -10.39
C GLU A 100 -6.43 -16.61 -9.13
N ALA A 101 -5.15 -16.76 -8.76
CA ALA A 101 -4.75 -17.38 -7.51
C ALA A 101 -5.28 -16.58 -6.31
N ALA A 102 -5.14 -15.25 -6.32
CA ALA A 102 -5.63 -14.36 -5.28
C ALA A 102 -7.15 -14.47 -5.13
N ARG A 103 -7.88 -14.44 -6.25
CA ARG A 103 -9.34 -14.61 -6.28
C ARG A 103 -9.77 -15.96 -5.72
N THR A 104 -9.08 -17.03 -6.09
CA THR A 104 -9.41 -18.41 -5.67
C THR A 104 -9.13 -18.63 -4.18
N ALA A 105 -8.03 -18.05 -3.67
CA ALA A 105 -7.63 -18.13 -2.26
C ALA A 105 -8.31 -17.08 -1.37
N ASP A 106 -9.18 -16.22 -1.92
CA ASP A 106 -9.80 -15.08 -1.23
C ASP A 106 -8.76 -14.15 -0.57
N ILE A 107 -7.68 -13.85 -1.29
CA ILE A 107 -6.62 -12.94 -0.86
C ILE A 107 -6.77 -11.61 -1.56
N ARG A 108 -6.86 -10.54 -0.77
CA ARG A 108 -6.95 -9.18 -1.29
C ARG A 108 -5.56 -8.63 -1.59
N LEU A 109 -5.46 -7.89 -2.68
CA LEU A 109 -4.20 -7.27 -3.13
C LEU A 109 -4.33 -5.75 -3.08
N SER A 110 -3.26 -5.08 -2.66
CA SER A 110 -3.14 -3.62 -2.64
C SER A 110 -1.76 -3.17 -3.06
N PHE A 111 -1.64 -1.89 -3.39
CA PHE A 111 -0.37 -1.19 -3.54
C PHE A 111 -0.27 -0.06 -2.52
N HIS A 112 0.96 0.27 -2.16
CA HIS A 112 1.30 1.48 -1.44
C HIS A 112 2.48 2.13 -2.16
N PRO A 113 2.24 3.18 -2.98
CA PRO A 113 3.29 3.92 -3.65
C PRO A 113 4.35 4.44 -2.68
N ASP A 114 5.55 4.63 -3.19
CA ASP A 114 6.66 5.16 -2.39
C ASP A 114 6.33 6.56 -1.85
N GLN A 115 6.87 6.92 -0.69
CA GLN A 115 6.65 8.21 -0.01
C GLN A 115 6.98 9.46 -0.86
N PHE A 116 7.70 9.29 -1.97
CA PHE A 116 7.98 10.36 -2.92
C PHE A 116 6.84 10.63 -3.90
N VAL A 117 5.85 9.76 -3.98
CA VAL A 117 4.64 9.94 -4.78
C VAL A 117 3.66 10.78 -3.97
N VAL A 118 3.46 12.02 -4.36
CA VAL A 118 2.63 12.98 -3.64
C VAL A 118 1.76 13.79 -4.62
N LEU A 119 0.47 13.89 -4.31
CA LEU A 119 -0.51 14.61 -5.15
C LEU A 119 -0.75 16.07 -4.69
N ASN A 120 0.03 16.57 -3.73
CA ASN A 120 -0.09 17.94 -3.23
C ASN A 120 1.22 18.75 -3.33
N SER A 121 2.13 18.30 -4.19
CA SER A 121 3.41 18.97 -4.37
C SER A 121 3.24 20.37 -5.01
N GLU A 122 4.01 21.36 -4.54
CA GLU A 122 4.13 22.67 -5.20
C GLU A 122 4.96 22.62 -6.49
N SER A 123 5.74 21.54 -6.68
CA SER A 123 6.54 21.33 -7.88
C SER A 123 5.71 20.67 -8.98
N PRO A 124 5.50 21.35 -10.14
CA PRO A 124 4.77 20.75 -11.26
C PRO A 124 5.41 19.46 -11.78
N SER A 125 6.74 19.36 -11.76
CA SER A 125 7.45 18.15 -12.19
C SER A 125 7.25 16.98 -11.25
N THR A 126 7.22 17.22 -9.93
CA THR A 126 6.91 16.21 -8.93
C THR A 126 5.46 15.75 -9.06
N MET A 127 4.53 16.68 -9.23
CA MET A 127 3.12 16.37 -9.47
C MET A 127 2.94 15.49 -10.71
N ALA A 128 3.53 15.89 -11.84
CA ALA A 128 3.46 15.12 -13.07
C ALA A 128 4.09 13.72 -12.96
N SER A 129 5.17 13.57 -12.18
CA SER A 129 5.79 12.28 -11.91
C SER A 129 4.91 11.41 -11.03
N SER A 130 4.27 11.99 -10.01
CA SER A 130 3.36 11.28 -9.11
C SER A 130 2.11 10.79 -9.84
N VAL A 131 1.52 11.63 -10.68
CA VAL A 131 0.38 11.22 -11.52
C VAL A 131 0.78 10.05 -12.44
N ARG A 132 1.93 10.14 -13.10
CA ARG A 132 2.45 9.08 -13.99
C ARG A 132 2.65 7.75 -13.25
N GLU A 133 3.18 7.81 -12.02
CA GLU A 133 3.38 6.64 -11.17
C GLU A 133 2.04 6.01 -10.78
N LEU A 134 1.08 6.80 -10.33
CA LEU A 134 -0.24 6.30 -9.95
C LEU A 134 -1.00 5.71 -11.14
N GLU A 135 -0.91 6.31 -12.33
CA GLU A 135 -1.49 5.76 -13.55
C GLU A 135 -0.85 4.43 -13.94
N HIS A 136 0.48 4.32 -13.81
CA HIS A 136 1.18 3.06 -14.03
C HIS A 136 0.74 1.99 -13.04
N GLN A 137 0.73 2.31 -11.74
CA GLN A 137 0.29 1.35 -10.72
C GLN A 137 -1.17 0.96 -10.87
N ALA A 138 -2.06 1.87 -11.32
CA ALA A 138 -3.44 1.53 -11.62
C ALA A 138 -3.58 0.56 -12.81
N ARG A 139 -2.69 0.67 -13.84
CA ARG A 139 -2.62 -0.34 -14.91
C ARG A 139 -2.18 -1.71 -14.41
N VAL A 140 -1.13 -1.74 -13.59
CA VAL A 140 -0.66 -3.00 -12.98
C VAL A 140 -1.72 -3.57 -12.03
N ALA A 141 -2.38 -2.73 -11.24
CA ALA A 141 -3.48 -3.13 -10.35
C ALA A 141 -4.59 -3.87 -11.09
N ASP A 142 -4.95 -3.41 -12.29
CA ASP A 142 -5.93 -4.09 -13.15
C ASP A 142 -5.46 -5.50 -13.59
N LEU A 143 -4.19 -5.62 -13.97
CA LEU A 143 -3.59 -6.89 -14.37
C LEU A 143 -3.57 -7.91 -13.22
N VAL A 144 -3.28 -7.48 -11.99
CA VAL A 144 -3.13 -8.34 -10.81
C VAL A 144 -4.40 -8.42 -9.95
N GLY A 145 -5.42 -7.58 -10.24
CA GLY A 145 -6.64 -7.52 -9.45
C GLY A 145 -6.48 -6.85 -8.09
N ALA A 146 -5.55 -5.91 -7.94
CA ALA A 146 -5.43 -5.12 -6.73
C ALA A 146 -6.60 -4.13 -6.58
N GLU A 147 -7.06 -3.93 -5.34
CA GLU A 147 -8.30 -3.24 -5.02
C GLU A 147 -8.09 -1.82 -4.47
N ALA A 148 -6.85 -1.48 -4.10
CA ALA A 148 -6.49 -0.18 -3.54
C ALA A 148 -5.07 0.24 -3.90
N LEU A 149 -4.90 1.55 -4.12
CA LEU A 149 -3.63 2.27 -4.14
C LEU A 149 -3.64 3.21 -2.94
N THR A 150 -2.99 2.83 -1.85
CA THR A 150 -2.93 3.62 -0.62
C THR A 150 -1.85 4.68 -0.75
N LEU A 151 -2.19 5.94 -0.51
CA LEU A 151 -1.29 7.07 -0.62
C LEU A 151 -1.41 7.98 0.60
N HIS A 152 -0.30 8.41 1.17
CA HIS A 152 -0.33 9.47 2.18
C HIS A 152 -0.83 10.80 1.61
N GLY A 153 -1.44 11.63 2.45
CA GLY A 153 -1.92 12.95 2.05
C GLY A 153 -0.84 13.90 1.53
N GLY A 154 0.45 13.55 1.70
CA GLY A 154 1.60 14.32 1.27
C GLY A 154 2.06 15.35 2.30
N GLY A 155 2.77 16.39 1.86
CA GLY A 155 3.34 17.40 2.75
C GLY A 155 2.37 18.55 3.07
N GLY A 156 2.53 19.17 4.26
CA GLY A 156 1.75 20.34 4.71
C GLY A 156 2.31 21.71 4.29
N VAL A 157 3.09 21.78 3.22
CA VAL A 157 3.73 23.03 2.79
C VAL A 157 2.70 24.13 2.49
N GLY A 158 2.91 25.32 3.02
CA GLY A 158 2.00 26.46 2.88
C GLY A 158 0.78 26.41 3.80
N GLY A 159 0.71 25.41 4.68
CA GLY A 159 -0.39 25.17 5.62
C GLY A 159 -1.41 24.17 5.08
N GLU A 160 -2.15 23.56 5.99
CA GLU A 160 -3.08 22.45 5.74
C GLU A 160 -4.10 22.77 4.63
N SER A 161 -4.79 23.90 4.73
CA SER A 161 -5.82 24.28 3.74
C SER A 161 -5.27 24.36 2.31
N LYS A 162 -4.11 24.98 2.12
CA LYS A 162 -3.48 25.06 0.80
C LYS A 162 -2.99 23.71 0.30
N ALA A 163 -2.49 22.88 1.21
CA ALA A 163 -2.02 21.54 0.88
C ALA A 163 -3.18 20.63 0.46
N LEU A 164 -4.35 20.75 1.12
CA LEU A 164 -5.58 20.03 0.73
C LEU A 164 -6.14 20.53 -0.61
N THR A 165 -6.08 21.85 -0.89
CA THR A 165 -6.46 22.37 -2.22
C THR A 165 -5.59 21.77 -3.32
N ARG A 166 -4.27 21.74 -3.13
CA ARG A 166 -3.37 21.09 -4.10
C ARG A 166 -3.61 19.58 -4.22
N LEU A 167 -3.97 18.92 -3.11
CA LEU A 167 -4.34 17.51 -3.13
C LEU A 167 -5.58 17.28 -4.01
N GLU A 168 -6.60 18.13 -3.90
CA GLU A 168 -7.80 18.08 -4.73
C GLU A 168 -7.46 18.27 -6.22
N GLU A 169 -6.62 19.28 -6.53
CA GLU A 169 -6.12 19.50 -7.89
C GLU A 169 -5.36 18.27 -8.41
N GLY A 170 -4.46 17.70 -7.62
CA GLY A 170 -3.69 16.50 -7.97
C GLY A 170 -4.57 15.27 -8.19
N VAL A 171 -5.56 15.05 -7.36
CA VAL A 171 -6.58 13.99 -7.54
C VAL A 171 -7.38 14.22 -8.82
N GLY A 172 -7.66 15.47 -9.15
CA GLY A 172 -8.34 15.84 -10.39
C GLY A 172 -7.58 15.50 -11.68
N LEU A 173 -6.25 15.33 -11.59
CA LEU A 173 -5.41 14.93 -12.71
C LEU A 173 -5.42 13.42 -12.99
N LEU A 174 -5.91 12.62 -12.07
CA LEU A 174 -5.95 11.17 -12.22
C LEU A 174 -7.07 10.72 -13.15
N SER A 175 -6.80 9.66 -13.91
CA SER A 175 -7.83 8.95 -14.66
C SER A 175 -8.92 8.40 -13.72
N SER A 176 -10.09 8.13 -14.27
CA SER A 176 -11.20 7.51 -13.52
C SER A 176 -10.78 6.16 -12.91
N LYS A 177 -9.93 5.39 -13.59
CA LYS A 177 -9.40 4.11 -13.10
C LYS A 177 -8.48 4.31 -11.88
N ALA A 178 -7.48 5.18 -11.98
CA ALA A 178 -6.55 5.46 -10.87
C ALA A 178 -7.30 6.07 -9.68
N ARG A 179 -8.23 6.99 -9.93
CA ARG A 179 -9.06 7.60 -8.89
C ARG A 179 -9.97 6.59 -8.18
N ALA A 180 -10.52 5.61 -8.88
CA ALA A 180 -11.38 4.57 -8.28
C ALA A 180 -10.61 3.63 -7.33
N LEU A 181 -9.30 3.47 -7.56
CA LEU A 181 -8.41 2.66 -6.71
C LEU A 181 -7.76 3.46 -5.59
N LEU A 182 -7.76 4.80 -5.68
CA LEU A 182 -7.10 5.66 -4.71
C LEU A 182 -7.74 5.52 -3.33
N ALA A 183 -6.91 5.32 -2.33
CA ALA A 183 -7.24 5.47 -0.93
C ALA A 183 -6.19 6.37 -0.27
N LEU A 184 -6.62 7.29 0.59
CA LEU A 184 -5.72 8.19 1.30
C LEU A 184 -5.54 7.72 2.73
N GLU A 185 -4.32 7.84 3.23
CA GLU A 185 -3.91 7.43 4.56
C GLU A 185 -3.46 8.62 5.39
N ASN A 186 -3.87 8.67 6.66
CA ASN A 186 -3.30 9.62 7.63
C ASN A 186 -1.84 9.28 7.92
N ASP A 187 -1.05 10.31 8.18
CA ASP A 187 0.38 10.15 8.46
C ASP A 187 0.77 10.64 9.86
N ASP A 188 1.99 10.28 10.25
CA ASP A 188 2.56 10.56 11.57
C ASP A 188 3.12 11.99 11.72
N ARG A 189 2.88 12.90 10.74
CA ARG A 189 3.51 14.24 10.70
C ARG A 189 2.60 15.36 10.21
N SER A 190 1.96 15.17 9.05
CA SER A 190 1.33 16.26 8.30
C SER A 190 -0.20 16.19 8.37
N PHE A 191 -0.77 15.02 8.03
CA PHE A 191 -2.21 14.86 7.91
C PHE A 191 -2.77 13.89 8.93
N THR A 192 -3.41 14.45 9.95
CA THR A 192 -4.17 13.67 10.94
C THR A 192 -5.53 13.23 10.37
N PRO A 193 -6.24 12.29 11.02
CA PRO A 193 -7.62 11.97 10.67
C PRO A 193 -8.55 13.19 10.62
N THR A 194 -8.44 14.13 11.56
CA THR A 194 -9.26 15.37 11.57
C THR A 194 -9.07 16.20 10.30
N ALA A 195 -7.86 16.24 9.76
CA ALA A 195 -7.56 16.98 8.53
C ALA A 195 -7.99 16.23 7.26
N LEU A 196 -7.67 14.94 7.16
CA LEU A 196 -7.77 14.21 5.89
C LEU A 196 -9.11 13.51 5.69
N LEU A 197 -9.75 13.04 6.76
CA LEU A 197 -11.01 12.28 6.67
C LEU A 197 -12.17 13.10 6.07
N PRO A 198 -12.39 14.38 6.48
CA PRO A 198 -13.41 15.22 5.82
C PRO A 198 -13.15 15.43 4.32
N PHE A 199 -11.88 15.54 3.93
CA PHE A 199 -11.50 15.62 2.53
C PHE A 199 -11.88 14.34 1.76
N CYS A 200 -11.60 13.18 2.34
CA CYS A 200 -11.95 11.88 1.75
C CYS A 200 -13.46 11.72 1.60
N GLU A 201 -14.24 12.09 2.62
CA GLU A 201 -15.69 12.06 2.62
C GLU A 201 -16.27 12.96 1.50
N ALA A 202 -15.80 14.20 1.42
CA ALA A 202 -16.27 15.18 0.41
C ALA A 202 -15.93 14.74 -1.02
N ASN A 203 -14.76 14.14 -1.24
CA ASN A 203 -14.26 13.74 -2.54
C ASN A 203 -14.60 12.28 -2.91
N ARG A 204 -15.29 11.53 -2.04
CA ARG A 204 -15.64 10.12 -2.22
C ARG A 204 -14.39 9.24 -2.46
N ILE A 205 -13.33 9.53 -1.73
CA ILE A 205 -12.08 8.76 -1.73
C ILE A 205 -12.10 7.86 -0.49
N ALA A 206 -11.69 6.61 -0.63
CA ALA A 206 -11.54 5.70 0.50
C ALA A 206 -10.45 6.22 1.44
N PHE A 207 -10.67 6.06 2.75
CA PHE A 207 -9.69 6.42 3.76
C PHE A 207 -9.14 5.15 4.41
N VAL A 208 -7.83 4.98 4.33
CA VAL A 208 -7.10 3.95 5.08
C VAL A 208 -6.69 4.57 6.42
N TYR A 209 -7.21 4.03 7.51
CA TYR A 209 -6.86 4.50 8.84
C TYR A 209 -5.66 3.74 9.36
N ASP A 210 -4.53 4.44 9.52
CA ASP A 210 -3.38 3.96 10.29
C ASP A 210 -3.48 4.46 11.73
N VAL A 211 -3.74 3.52 12.65
CA VAL A 211 -3.90 3.82 14.07
C VAL A 211 -2.57 4.14 14.76
N HIS A 212 -1.46 3.62 14.26
CA HIS A 212 -0.13 3.94 14.78
C HIS A 212 0.25 5.39 14.44
N HIS A 213 0.06 5.80 13.19
CA HIS A 213 0.28 7.17 12.76
C HIS A 213 -0.57 8.15 13.55
N HIS A 214 -1.84 7.83 13.76
CA HIS A 214 -2.74 8.68 14.56
C HIS A 214 -2.26 8.83 16.01
N ARG A 215 -1.77 7.75 16.62
CA ARG A 215 -1.19 7.80 17.97
C ARG A 215 0.13 8.57 18.02
N CYS A 216 0.92 8.55 16.93
CA CYS A 216 2.14 9.34 16.80
C CYS A 216 1.87 10.83 16.56
N ASN A 217 0.75 11.17 15.95
CA ASN A 217 0.31 12.52 15.61
C ASN A 217 -1.16 12.72 16.03
N PRO A 218 -1.43 12.78 17.36
CA PRO A 218 -2.80 12.78 17.88
C PRO A 218 -3.49 14.12 17.61
N ASP A 219 -4.77 14.05 17.24
CA ASP A 219 -5.63 15.21 16.93
C ASP A 219 -6.85 15.34 17.85
N GLY A 220 -6.97 14.44 18.81
CA GLY A 220 -8.06 14.42 19.78
C GLY A 220 -9.30 13.63 19.33
N MET A 221 -9.38 13.15 18.09
CA MET A 221 -10.47 12.26 17.68
C MET A 221 -10.32 10.89 18.35
N PRO A 222 -11.42 10.31 18.88
CA PRO A 222 -11.39 8.94 19.40
C PRO A 222 -11.10 7.92 18.28
N VAL A 223 -10.28 6.90 18.57
CA VAL A 223 -9.97 5.80 17.65
C VAL A 223 -11.24 5.14 17.08
N SER A 224 -12.26 4.95 17.94
CA SER A 224 -13.54 4.37 17.53
C SER A 224 -14.30 5.23 16.53
N GLU A 225 -14.27 6.55 16.67
CA GLU A 225 -14.91 7.48 15.74
C GLU A 225 -14.18 7.46 14.40
N VAL A 226 -12.85 7.60 14.40
CA VAL A 226 -12.04 7.53 13.18
C VAL A 226 -12.27 6.21 12.46
N SER A 227 -12.22 5.08 13.18
CA SER A 227 -12.43 3.74 12.61
C SER A 227 -13.77 3.60 11.90
N ASN A 228 -14.84 4.11 12.52
CA ASN A 228 -16.18 4.03 11.94
C ASN A 228 -16.34 4.92 10.71
N ARG A 229 -15.85 6.16 10.77
CA ARG A 229 -15.89 7.09 9.63
C ARG A 229 -15.00 6.61 8.49
N ALA A 230 -13.78 6.14 8.78
CA ALA A 230 -12.90 5.53 7.80
C ALA A 230 -13.59 4.38 7.06
N ALA A 231 -14.18 3.44 7.80
CA ALA A 231 -14.92 2.32 7.21
C ALA A 231 -16.08 2.78 6.31
N ALA A 232 -16.79 3.85 6.69
CA ALA A 232 -17.89 4.41 5.89
C ALA A 232 -17.44 4.94 4.51
N THR A 233 -16.20 5.47 4.40
CA THR A 233 -15.66 5.97 3.12
C THR A 233 -15.50 4.87 2.05
N TRP A 234 -15.48 3.61 2.44
CA TRP A 234 -15.35 2.46 1.54
C TRP A 234 -16.65 2.08 0.82
N ASN A 235 -17.76 2.76 1.13
CA ASN A 235 -19.05 2.59 0.45
C ASN A 235 -19.52 1.12 0.33
N GLY A 236 -19.47 0.38 1.43
CA GLY A 236 -19.87 -1.03 1.52
C GLY A 236 -18.80 -2.04 1.08
N ARG A 237 -17.69 -1.59 0.47
CA ARG A 237 -16.52 -2.45 0.28
C ARG A 237 -15.86 -2.76 1.64
N GLU A 238 -15.14 -3.86 1.75
CA GLU A 238 -14.36 -4.19 2.94
C GLU A 238 -13.26 -3.14 3.15
N PRO A 239 -13.26 -2.38 4.28
CA PRO A 239 -12.31 -1.31 4.52
C PRO A 239 -10.90 -1.86 4.76
N TRP A 240 -9.91 -1.04 4.43
CA TRP A 240 -8.49 -1.29 4.72
C TRP A 240 -8.04 -0.39 5.86
N MET A 241 -7.31 -0.98 6.80
CA MET A 241 -6.69 -0.32 7.96
C MET A 241 -5.23 -0.73 8.04
N HIS A 242 -4.39 0.10 8.66
CA HIS A 242 -3.01 -0.22 8.95
C HIS A 242 -2.75 -0.25 10.45
N ILE A 243 -1.79 -1.10 10.88
CA ILE A 243 -1.37 -1.20 12.26
C ILE A 243 0.13 -1.42 12.37
N SER A 244 0.72 -0.71 13.32
CA SER A 244 2.08 -0.91 13.80
C SER A 244 2.12 -0.75 15.31
N SER A 245 3.20 -1.23 15.93
CA SER A 245 3.58 -0.88 17.30
C SER A 245 4.92 -0.14 17.29
N PRO A 246 5.16 0.78 18.22
CA PRO A 246 6.41 1.51 18.30
C PRO A 246 7.56 0.60 18.75
N ARG A 247 8.69 0.65 18.03
CA ARG A 247 9.86 -0.19 18.33
C ARG A 247 10.35 -0.07 19.77
N ASP A 248 10.37 1.14 20.29
CA ASP A 248 10.93 1.45 21.61
C ASP A 248 9.84 1.80 22.63
N GLY A 249 8.56 1.44 22.33
CA GLY A 249 7.38 1.71 23.16
C GLY A 249 6.84 3.13 23.03
N TRP A 250 5.61 3.33 23.51
CA TRP A 250 4.89 4.63 23.39
C TRP A 250 5.51 5.76 24.25
N SER A 251 6.30 5.42 25.28
CA SER A 251 7.02 6.41 26.09
C SER A 251 8.34 6.88 25.48
N ALA A 252 8.74 6.34 24.34
CA ALA A 252 9.95 6.75 23.64
C ALA A 252 9.83 8.19 23.13
N ILE A 253 10.96 8.90 23.05
CA ILE A 253 11.02 10.26 22.46
C ILE A 253 10.52 10.26 21.00
N ASN A 254 10.75 9.17 20.28
CA ASN A 254 10.27 8.99 18.92
C ASN A 254 9.57 7.62 18.78
N PRO A 255 8.24 7.56 18.93
CA PRO A 255 7.49 6.31 18.83
C PRO A 255 7.21 5.86 17.37
N ARG A 256 7.57 6.66 16.36
CA ARG A 256 7.27 6.39 14.94
C ARG A 256 7.90 5.12 14.36
N PRO A 257 9.16 4.74 14.70
CA PRO A 257 9.76 3.54 14.12
C PRO A 257 8.98 2.27 14.51
N HIS A 258 8.65 1.46 13.51
CA HIS A 258 7.89 0.23 13.69
C HIS A 258 8.71 -0.86 14.40
N ALA A 259 8.05 -1.60 15.28
CA ALA A 259 8.57 -2.75 16.00
C ALA A 259 8.73 -4.00 15.09
N GLU A 260 9.33 -5.03 15.66
CA GLU A 260 9.39 -6.36 15.04
C GLU A 260 7.99 -7.01 14.99
N TYR A 261 7.19 -6.86 16.04
CA TYR A 261 5.88 -7.46 16.23
C TYR A 261 4.86 -6.40 16.63
N ILE A 262 3.58 -6.75 16.53
CA ILE A 262 2.48 -5.93 17.04
C ILE A 262 2.19 -6.34 18.49
N GLU A 263 2.17 -5.36 19.39
CA GLU A 263 1.64 -5.55 20.73
C GLU A 263 0.10 -5.65 20.64
N VAL A 264 -0.47 -6.69 21.24
CA VAL A 264 -1.92 -6.94 21.15
C VAL A 264 -2.74 -5.78 21.70
N SER A 265 -2.22 -5.10 22.72
CA SER A 265 -2.83 -3.88 23.30
C SER A 265 -2.90 -2.71 22.31
N ASP A 266 -2.16 -2.74 21.21
CA ASP A 266 -2.22 -1.72 20.17
C ASP A 266 -3.33 -1.97 19.15
N VAL A 267 -3.87 -3.19 19.10
CA VAL A 267 -5.03 -3.51 18.24
C VAL A 267 -6.28 -2.89 18.85
N PRO A 268 -7.00 -2.00 18.14
CA PRO A 268 -8.24 -1.46 18.65
C PRO A 268 -9.29 -2.56 18.90
N GLU A 269 -9.85 -2.61 20.10
CA GLU A 269 -10.85 -3.63 20.46
C GLU A 269 -12.06 -3.59 19.53
N GLU A 270 -12.46 -2.40 19.09
CA GLU A 270 -13.57 -2.19 18.18
C GLU A 270 -13.34 -2.73 16.76
N TRP A 271 -12.12 -3.09 16.39
CA TRP A 271 -11.83 -3.74 15.10
C TRP A 271 -12.12 -5.23 15.15
N MET A 272 -12.06 -5.82 16.34
CA MET A 272 -12.25 -7.25 16.50
C MET A 272 -13.69 -7.66 16.17
N GLY A 273 -13.83 -8.74 15.42
CA GLY A 273 -15.12 -9.24 14.94
C GLY A 273 -15.74 -8.49 13.76
N LYS A 274 -15.21 -7.31 13.38
CA LYS A 274 -15.66 -6.58 12.19
C LYS A 274 -15.10 -7.19 10.90
N ARG A 275 -15.77 -6.92 9.79
CA ARG A 275 -15.26 -7.27 8.46
C ARG A 275 -14.37 -6.13 7.96
N MET A 276 -13.08 -6.35 7.98
CA MET A 276 -12.06 -5.40 7.51
C MET A 276 -10.75 -6.11 7.19
N THR A 277 -9.93 -5.49 6.37
CA THR A 277 -8.54 -5.87 6.14
C THR A 277 -7.62 -4.99 6.96
N ILE A 278 -6.65 -5.59 7.66
CA ILE A 278 -5.65 -4.88 8.47
C ILE A 278 -4.26 -5.26 7.97
N ASP A 279 -3.56 -4.34 7.34
CA ASP A 279 -2.16 -4.52 6.98
C ASP A 279 -1.28 -4.37 8.23
N VAL A 280 -0.47 -5.39 8.48
CA VAL A 280 0.46 -5.45 9.61
C VAL A 280 1.82 -4.91 9.18
N GLU A 281 2.14 -3.70 9.61
CA GLU A 281 3.39 -3.03 9.28
C GLU A 281 4.46 -3.29 10.34
N ALA A 282 4.94 -4.52 10.42
CA ALA A 282 5.95 -4.96 11.37
C ALA A 282 7.17 -5.56 10.66
N LYS A 283 8.35 -5.45 11.29
CA LYS A 283 9.62 -5.88 10.68
C LYS A 283 9.74 -7.40 10.58
N ALA A 284 9.11 -8.16 11.49
CA ALA A 284 9.09 -9.61 11.47
C ALA A 284 8.10 -10.21 10.43
N LYS A 285 7.51 -9.35 9.56
CA LYS A 285 6.74 -9.74 8.37
C LYS A 285 5.66 -10.78 8.68
N GLU A 286 5.64 -11.92 7.94
CA GLU A 286 4.65 -13.00 8.13
C GLU A 286 4.64 -13.54 9.55
N ARG A 287 5.77 -13.55 10.25
CA ARG A 287 5.83 -13.97 11.67
C ARG A 287 5.00 -13.04 12.55
N ALA A 288 5.07 -11.72 12.30
CA ALA A 288 4.27 -10.74 13.04
C ALA A 288 2.78 -10.88 12.72
N VAL A 289 2.42 -11.10 11.45
CA VAL A 289 1.04 -11.33 11.03
C VAL A 289 0.47 -12.57 11.74
N LEU A 290 1.21 -13.68 11.74
CA LEU A 290 0.78 -14.92 12.39
C LEU A 290 0.68 -14.80 13.91
N ALA A 291 1.60 -14.04 14.52
CA ALA A 291 1.58 -13.78 15.96
C ALA A 291 0.33 -12.97 16.36
N VAL A 292 0.12 -11.79 15.76
CA VAL A 292 -1.03 -10.94 16.10
C VAL A 292 -2.36 -11.64 15.79
N LYS A 293 -2.43 -12.39 14.69
CA LYS A 293 -3.62 -13.18 14.35
C LYS A 293 -3.97 -14.19 15.44
N ARG A 294 -2.99 -14.92 15.96
CA ARG A 294 -3.18 -15.91 17.04
C ARG A 294 -3.59 -15.22 18.34
N ASP A 295 -2.87 -14.16 18.71
CA ASP A 295 -2.95 -13.56 20.03
C ASP A 295 -4.17 -12.64 20.17
N ALA A 296 -4.58 -11.95 19.10
CA ALA A 296 -5.81 -11.15 19.07
C ALA A 296 -7.08 -12.02 19.18
N TRP A 297 -7.07 -13.30 18.76
CA TRP A 297 -8.19 -14.21 18.95
C TRP A 297 -8.30 -14.74 20.38
N SER A 298 -7.18 -14.90 21.08
CA SER A 298 -7.18 -15.41 22.46
C SER A 298 -7.80 -14.42 23.45
N GLY A 299 -7.78 -13.12 23.16
CA GLY A 299 -8.38 -12.08 24.01
C GLY A 299 -9.90 -11.98 23.90
N VAL A 300 -10.51 -12.56 22.87
CA VAL A 300 -12.00 -12.50 22.67
C VAL A 300 -12.73 -13.64 23.40
N THR A 301 -12.01 -14.65 23.88
CA THR A 301 -12.58 -15.86 24.53
C THR A 301 -12.38 -15.86 26.05
N ALA A 302 -11.86 -14.79 26.64
CA ALA A 302 -11.71 -14.60 28.09
C ALA A 302 -12.69 -13.53 28.58
#